data_b92194a8da6d7d5d2587f1c6e6ece4f7
#
_entry.id   b92194a8da6d7d5d2587f1c6e6ece4f7
#
_cell.length_a   1.000
_cell.length_b   1.000
_cell.length_c   1.000
_cell.angle_alpha   90.00
_cell.angle_beta   90.00
_cell.angle_gamma   90.00
#
_symmetry.space_group_name_H-M   'P 1'
#
loop_
_entity.id
_entity.type
_entity.pdbx_description
1 polymer ?
#
loop_
_entity_poly.entity_id
_entity_poly.type
_entity_poly.pdbx_seq_one_letter_code
_entity_poly.pdbx_strand_id
1 'polypeptide(L)'
;MQWIEASFRSRPEDIDALCERLTELGADGLVIEDESDFRRFLEENRQYWDYVDEELEARYKGVSRVKIYVEDSPEGRARLAAFTDGTGLEPECRVVADEDWAENWKQYYKPLEIGDKLLILPRWEPIPENPERLLLRLDPGLAFGTGGHATTRMCLEALEKYAGPEKFVLDLGCGSGILGIGALVLGCAYCAGCDVDPKSPESAAENAKLNGIRESIYKMYTGDIIADASLRAELGAGYDIVLANIVSDVIIPLAPYVPGFMSPNGVFITSGIIDGREAEVQRALESAGFQIAEHLHEEDWHAFICRLK
;
A
#
# COMPACT_ATOMS: atom_id res chain seq x y z
N MET A 1 -10.12 13.20 -23.91
CA MET A 1 -9.33 14.37 -24.37
C MET A 1 -7.93 13.88 -24.67
N GLN A 2 -7.17 14.49 -25.58
CA GLN A 2 -5.76 14.09 -25.82
C GLN A 2 -4.85 15.19 -25.26
N TRP A 3 -3.77 14.76 -24.63
CA TRP A 3 -2.77 15.64 -24.04
C TRP A 3 -1.39 15.37 -24.63
N ILE A 4 -0.55 16.38 -24.68
CA ILE A 4 0.86 16.24 -24.98
C ILE A 4 1.60 16.33 -23.65
N GLU A 5 2.23 15.24 -23.23
CA GLU A 5 3.26 15.24 -22.20
C GLU A 5 4.56 15.72 -22.83
N ALA A 6 5.08 16.81 -22.32
CA ALA A 6 6.36 17.37 -22.76
C ALA A 6 7.37 17.29 -21.61
N SER A 7 8.45 16.54 -21.80
CA SER A 7 9.47 16.26 -20.80
C SER A 7 10.75 17.02 -21.12
N PHE A 8 11.07 18.02 -20.32
CA PHE A 8 12.28 18.84 -20.43
C PHE A 8 13.37 18.24 -19.54
N ARG A 9 14.46 17.76 -20.15
CA ARG A 9 15.62 17.26 -19.41
C ARG A 9 16.43 18.43 -18.85
N SER A 10 16.91 18.27 -17.60
CA SER A 10 17.75 19.25 -16.92
C SER A 10 18.89 18.53 -16.18
N ARG A 11 19.89 19.29 -15.74
CA ARG A 11 20.79 18.80 -14.70
C ARG A 11 20.15 18.99 -13.33
N PRO A 12 20.46 18.17 -12.32
CA PRO A 12 19.89 18.31 -10.99
C PRO A 12 20.02 19.72 -10.40
N GLU A 13 21.19 20.36 -10.60
CA GLU A 13 21.46 21.71 -10.12
C GLU A 13 20.65 22.82 -10.82
N ASP A 14 20.08 22.57 -11.99
CA ASP A 14 19.34 23.54 -12.80
C ASP A 14 17.81 23.32 -12.75
N ILE A 15 17.34 22.29 -12.05
CA ILE A 15 15.92 21.87 -12.09
C ILE A 15 14.99 22.95 -11.50
N ASP A 16 15.40 23.59 -10.41
CA ASP A 16 14.62 24.66 -9.77
C ASP A 16 14.46 25.87 -10.68
N ALA A 17 15.56 26.27 -11.34
CA ALA A 17 15.54 27.38 -12.31
C ALA A 17 14.65 27.06 -13.52
N LEU A 18 14.65 25.80 -13.98
CA LEU A 18 13.76 25.35 -15.04
C LEU A 18 12.28 25.39 -14.61
N CYS A 19 11.98 24.94 -13.39
CA CYS A 19 10.63 25.00 -12.82
C CYS A 19 10.13 26.46 -12.71
N GLU A 20 10.94 27.35 -12.17
CA GLU A 20 10.64 28.78 -12.08
C GLU A 20 10.35 29.36 -13.48
N ARG A 21 11.22 29.05 -14.45
CA ARG A 21 11.07 29.55 -15.82
C ARG A 21 9.79 29.04 -16.50
N LEU A 22 9.46 27.77 -16.38
CA LEU A 22 8.23 27.19 -16.93
C LEU A 22 6.98 27.81 -16.28
N THR A 23 7.04 28.08 -14.97
CA THR A 23 5.96 28.76 -14.22
C THR A 23 5.77 30.20 -14.69
N GLU A 24 6.86 30.97 -14.88
CA GLU A 24 6.80 32.32 -15.46
C GLU A 24 6.19 32.35 -16.87
N LEU A 25 6.44 31.32 -17.65
CA LEU A 25 5.87 31.17 -18.99
C LEU A 25 4.40 30.69 -18.98
N GLY A 26 3.81 30.45 -17.78
CA GLY A 26 2.41 30.12 -17.60
C GLY A 26 2.11 28.62 -17.59
N ALA A 27 3.03 27.78 -17.15
CA ALA A 27 2.73 26.39 -16.88
C ALA A 27 1.81 26.26 -15.68
N ASP A 28 0.67 25.57 -15.84
CA ASP A 28 -0.37 25.44 -14.80
C ASP A 28 -0.08 24.31 -13.80
N GLY A 29 0.91 23.45 -14.11
CA GLY A 29 1.34 22.36 -13.22
C GLY A 29 2.62 21.72 -13.75
N LEU A 30 3.49 21.34 -12.83
CA LEU A 30 4.78 20.74 -13.13
C LEU A 30 4.85 19.37 -12.44
N VAL A 31 5.37 18.36 -13.15
CA VAL A 31 5.78 17.09 -12.55
C VAL A 31 7.30 17.01 -12.61
N ILE A 32 7.92 17.00 -11.43
CA ILE A 32 9.37 16.96 -11.31
C ILE A 32 9.76 15.50 -11.08
N GLU A 33 10.66 14.99 -11.92
CA GLU A 33 11.29 13.69 -11.73
C GLU A 33 12.80 13.92 -11.60
N ASP A 34 13.28 13.85 -10.36
CA ASP A 34 14.70 14.07 -10.05
C ASP A 34 15.23 13.01 -9.09
N GLU A 35 16.39 12.41 -9.41
CA GLU A 35 17.02 11.38 -8.58
C GLU A 35 17.38 11.92 -7.19
N SER A 36 17.82 13.16 -7.08
CA SER A 36 18.23 13.73 -5.80
C SER A 36 17.03 13.97 -4.87
N ASP A 37 15.90 14.43 -5.42
CA ASP A 37 14.65 14.59 -4.67
C ASP A 37 14.07 13.24 -4.26
N PHE A 38 14.13 12.25 -5.15
CA PHE A 38 13.73 10.89 -4.82
C PHE A 38 14.58 10.29 -3.69
N ARG A 39 15.90 10.44 -3.74
CA ARG A 39 16.80 9.98 -2.67
C ARG A 39 16.56 10.72 -1.37
N ARG A 40 16.38 12.05 -1.42
CA ARG A 40 16.05 12.86 -0.23
C ARG A 40 14.72 12.43 0.37
N PHE A 41 13.69 12.21 -0.45
CA PHE A 41 12.39 11.69 -0.01
C PHE A 41 12.55 10.35 0.72
N LEU A 42 13.36 9.43 0.18
CA LEU A 42 13.64 8.15 0.81
C LEU A 42 14.39 8.30 2.14
N GLU A 43 15.36 9.21 2.23
CA GLU A 43 16.12 9.48 3.46
C GLU A 43 15.23 10.12 4.54
N GLU A 44 14.42 11.12 4.20
CA GLU A 44 13.53 11.83 5.12
C GLU A 44 12.37 10.94 5.62
N ASN A 45 11.94 9.99 4.82
CA ASN A 45 10.84 9.09 5.14
C ASN A 45 11.29 7.66 5.48
N ARG A 46 12.58 7.46 5.75
CA ARG A 46 13.17 6.15 6.05
C ARG A 46 12.47 5.38 7.16
N GLN A 47 11.83 6.09 8.10
CA GLN A 47 11.03 5.49 9.16
C GLN A 47 9.73 4.81 8.69
N TYR A 48 9.30 5.05 7.44
CA TYR A 48 8.09 4.47 6.86
C TYR A 48 8.38 3.45 5.76
N TRP A 49 9.66 3.28 5.37
CA TRP A 49 10.06 2.46 4.24
C TRP A 49 11.34 1.69 4.57
N ASP A 50 11.22 0.39 4.78
CA ASP A 50 12.39 -0.48 4.98
C ASP A 50 13.00 -0.95 3.66
N TYR A 51 12.26 -0.84 2.54
CA TYR A 51 12.68 -1.30 1.22
C TYR A 51 12.19 -0.35 0.12
N VAL A 52 13.04 -0.15 -0.86
CA VAL A 52 12.72 0.53 -2.12
C VAL A 52 12.89 -0.48 -3.24
N ASP A 53 11.84 -0.66 -4.03
CA ASP A 53 11.86 -1.54 -5.19
C ASP A 53 13.04 -1.18 -6.12
N GLU A 54 13.89 -2.15 -6.45
CA GLU A 54 15.07 -1.94 -7.32
C GLU A 54 14.68 -1.44 -8.71
N GLU A 55 13.50 -1.83 -9.24
CA GLU A 55 13.00 -1.34 -10.51
C GLU A 55 12.62 0.15 -10.39
N LEU A 56 12.06 0.57 -9.24
CA LEU A 56 11.74 1.95 -8.95
C LEU A 56 13.02 2.79 -8.82
N GLU A 57 14.02 2.31 -8.09
CA GLU A 57 15.31 2.99 -7.95
C GLU A 57 16.02 3.10 -9.31
N ALA A 58 16.04 2.02 -10.09
CA ALA A 58 16.60 2.01 -11.44
C ALA A 58 15.90 3.00 -12.39
N ARG A 59 14.59 3.20 -12.21
CA ARG A 59 13.77 4.13 -13.00
C ARG A 59 14.14 5.59 -12.76
N TYR A 60 14.54 5.95 -11.55
CA TYR A 60 14.94 7.33 -11.20
C TYR A 60 16.43 7.58 -11.33
N LYS A 61 17.25 6.54 -11.49
CA LYS A 61 18.71 6.65 -11.60
C LYS A 61 19.13 7.48 -12.82
N GLY A 62 19.82 8.59 -12.57
CA GLY A 62 20.27 9.52 -13.61
C GLY A 62 19.14 10.32 -14.26
N VAL A 63 17.94 10.31 -13.69
CA VAL A 63 16.80 11.09 -14.19
C VAL A 63 16.77 12.44 -13.51
N SER A 64 16.76 13.51 -14.30
CA SER A 64 16.46 14.88 -13.87
C SER A 64 15.70 15.56 -14.99
N ARG A 65 14.39 15.78 -14.81
CA ARG A 65 13.50 16.36 -15.82
C ARG A 65 12.25 16.95 -15.19
N VAL A 66 11.69 17.94 -15.90
CA VAL A 66 10.40 18.54 -15.59
C VAL A 66 9.42 18.21 -16.69
N LYS A 67 8.24 17.72 -16.34
CA LYS A 67 7.16 17.43 -17.27
C LYS A 67 6.05 18.45 -17.14
N ILE A 68 5.51 18.86 -18.27
CA ILE A 68 4.28 19.63 -18.37
C ILE A 68 3.28 18.91 -19.27
N TYR A 69 2.02 19.25 -19.10
CA TYR A 69 0.93 18.70 -19.90
C TYR A 69 0.18 19.84 -20.58
N VAL A 70 0.02 19.77 -21.87
CA VAL A 70 -0.79 20.70 -22.66
C VAL A 70 -1.82 19.92 -23.47
N GLU A 71 -2.99 20.51 -23.68
CA GLU A 71 -4.00 19.87 -24.53
C GLU A 71 -3.46 19.68 -25.97
N ASP A 72 -3.76 18.54 -26.58
CA ASP A 72 -3.40 18.32 -27.99
C ASP A 72 -4.38 19.07 -28.91
N SER A 73 -4.26 20.38 -28.87
CA SER A 73 -5.02 21.36 -29.64
C SER A 73 -4.07 22.38 -30.32
N PRO A 74 -4.50 23.15 -31.30
CA PRO A 74 -3.68 24.23 -31.88
C PRO A 74 -3.16 25.20 -30.81
N GLU A 75 -3.98 25.55 -29.83
CA GLU A 75 -3.64 26.45 -28.73
C GLU A 75 -2.61 25.82 -27.79
N GLY A 76 -2.80 24.54 -27.41
CA GLY A 76 -1.86 23.81 -26.58
C GLY A 76 -0.49 23.61 -27.23
N ARG A 77 -0.48 23.32 -28.53
CA ARG A 77 0.78 23.24 -29.32
C ARG A 77 1.48 24.60 -29.43
N ALA A 78 0.74 25.71 -29.54
CA ALA A 78 1.32 27.04 -29.50
C ALA A 78 1.94 27.38 -28.13
N ARG A 79 1.27 26.99 -27.03
CA ARG A 79 1.83 27.09 -25.66
C ARG A 79 3.09 26.27 -25.52
N LEU A 80 3.11 25.03 -26.03
CA LEU A 80 4.30 24.17 -25.98
C LEU A 80 5.48 24.80 -26.73
N ALA A 81 5.24 25.40 -27.90
CA ALA A 81 6.27 26.11 -28.62
C ALA A 81 6.84 27.32 -27.82
N ALA A 82 5.95 28.05 -27.11
CA ALA A 82 6.40 29.16 -26.25
C ALA A 82 7.25 28.67 -25.05
N PHE A 83 6.96 27.51 -24.47
CA PHE A 83 7.78 26.88 -23.43
C PHE A 83 9.15 26.46 -23.99
N THR A 84 9.17 25.84 -25.17
CA THR A 84 10.43 25.49 -25.88
C THR A 84 11.29 26.69 -26.14
N ASP A 85 10.71 27.72 -26.75
CA ASP A 85 11.45 28.97 -27.08
C ASP A 85 11.93 29.69 -25.80
N GLY A 86 11.07 29.73 -24.77
CA GLY A 86 11.35 30.44 -23.52
C GLY A 86 12.38 29.76 -22.62
N THR A 87 12.50 28.46 -22.69
CA THR A 87 13.51 27.68 -21.94
C THR A 87 14.77 27.41 -22.76
N GLY A 88 14.69 27.47 -24.10
CA GLY A 88 15.76 27.05 -25.01
C GLY A 88 16.04 25.55 -24.98
N LEU A 89 15.13 24.74 -24.42
CA LEU A 89 15.23 23.28 -24.32
C LEU A 89 14.19 22.60 -25.21
N GLU A 90 14.62 21.62 -25.99
CA GLU A 90 13.71 20.79 -26.79
C GLU A 90 13.14 19.66 -25.90
N PRO A 91 11.81 19.63 -25.64
CA PRO A 91 11.21 18.58 -24.84
C PRO A 91 11.03 17.28 -25.64
N GLU A 92 11.13 16.16 -24.96
CA GLU A 92 10.62 14.89 -25.47
C GLU A 92 9.08 14.91 -25.33
N CYS A 93 8.36 14.83 -26.46
CA CYS A 93 6.90 14.91 -26.48
C CYS A 93 6.27 13.54 -26.72
N ARG A 94 5.22 13.25 -25.95
CA ARG A 94 4.39 12.06 -26.11
C ARG A 94 2.92 12.46 -26.03
N VAL A 95 2.10 11.99 -26.98
CA VAL A 95 0.64 12.15 -26.90
C VAL A 95 0.09 11.10 -25.93
N VAL A 96 -0.68 11.54 -24.94
CA VAL A 96 -1.36 10.72 -23.93
C VAL A 96 -2.85 11.00 -23.97
N ALA A 97 -3.66 9.96 -24.01
CA ALA A 97 -5.09 10.11 -23.87
C ALA A 97 -5.47 10.13 -22.36
N ASP A 98 -6.53 10.86 -21.99
CA ASP A 98 -7.04 10.85 -20.61
C ASP A 98 -7.28 9.42 -20.11
N GLU A 99 -7.74 8.55 -20.99
CA GLU A 99 -8.02 7.14 -20.70
C GLU A 99 -6.74 6.31 -20.49
N ASP A 100 -5.65 6.65 -21.20
CA ASP A 100 -4.37 5.93 -21.08
C ASP A 100 -3.68 6.16 -19.73
N TRP A 101 -3.85 7.34 -19.14
CA TRP A 101 -3.20 7.69 -17.88
C TRP A 101 -3.91 7.07 -16.67
N ALA A 102 -5.24 7.10 -16.69
CA ALA A 102 -6.05 6.56 -15.60
C ALA A 102 -6.14 5.02 -15.62
N GLU A 103 -5.82 4.36 -16.75
CA GLU A 103 -6.10 2.94 -16.94
C GLU A 103 -4.87 2.07 -17.24
N ASN A 104 -3.73 2.66 -17.69
CA ASN A 104 -2.54 1.89 -18.06
C ASN A 104 -1.96 1.04 -16.92
N TRP A 105 -2.11 1.46 -15.67
CA TRP A 105 -1.67 0.69 -14.51
C TRP A 105 -2.58 -0.52 -14.24
N LYS A 106 -3.86 -0.48 -14.62
CA LYS A 106 -4.81 -1.58 -14.44
C LYS A 106 -4.40 -2.85 -15.19
N GLN A 107 -3.74 -2.72 -16.34
CA GLN A 107 -3.27 -3.86 -17.12
C GLN A 107 -2.19 -4.70 -16.40
N TYR A 108 -1.52 -4.13 -15.41
CA TYR A 108 -0.50 -4.81 -14.60
C TYR A 108 -1.12 -5.57 -13.41
N TYR A 109 -2.36 -5.23 -13.04
CA TYR A 109 -3.08 -5.92 -11.97
C TYR A 109 -3.97 -7.01 -12.57
N LYS A 110 -3.46 -8.23 -12.51
CA LYS A 110 -4.18 -9.44 -12.96
C LYS A 110 -4.73 -10.19 -11.75
N PRO A 111 -5.76 -11.04 -11.96
CA PRO A 111 -6.21 -11.96 -10.93
C PRO A 111 -5.03 -12.76 -10.35
N LEU A 112 -4.94 -12.85 -9.02
CA LEU A 112 -3.82 -13.47 -8.31
C LEU A 112 -4.35 -14.54 -7.34
N GLU A 113 -3.93 -15.77 -7.53
CA GLU A 113 -4.21 -16.86 -6.60
C GLU A 113 -3.32 -16.76 -5.37
N ILE A 114 -3.92 -16.86 -4.17
CA ILE A 114 -3.21 -16.86 -2.89
C ILE A 114 -3.58 -18.14 -2.14
N GLY A 115 -2.57 -18.82 -1.64
CA GLY A 115 -2.74 -20.07 -0.93
C GLY A 115 -3.61 -21.07 -1.71
N ASP A 116 -4.47 -21.78 -1.00
CA ASP A 116 -5.36 -22.78 -1.61
C ASP A 116 -6.77 -22.25 -1.86
N LYS A 117 -7.21 -21.17 -1.17
CA LYS A 117 -8.62 -20.80 -1.09
C LYS A 117 -8.95 -19.45 -1.73
N LEU A 118 -8.01 -18.50 -1.81
CA LEU A 118 -8.30 -17.14 -2.24
C LEU A 118 -7.90 -16.89 -3.70
N LEU A 119 -8.71 -16.04 -4.37
CA LEU A 119 -8.38 -15.40 -5.63
C LEU A 119 -8.60 -13.89 -5.47
N ILE A 120 -7.52 -13.13 -5.47
CA ILE A 120 -7.60 -11.66 -5.51
C ILE A 120 -8.03 -11.26 -6.91
N LEU A 121 -9.12 -10.50 -7.00
CA LEU A 121 -9.71 -10.07 -8.25
C LEU A 121 -9.84 -8.55 -8.28
N PRO A 122 -9.08 -7.85 -9.15
CA PRO A 122 -9.27 -6.42 -9.35
C PRO A 122 -10.72 -6.07 -9.70
N ARG A 123 -11.22 -4.92 -9.22
CA ARG A 123 -12.64 -4.53 -9.38
C ARG A 123 -13.12 -4.46 -10.83
N TRP A 124 -12.24 -4.22 -11.78
CA TRP A 124 -12.54 -4.12 -13.21
C TRP A 124 -12.49 -5.46 -13.94
N GLU A 125 -11.96 -6.50 -13.31
CA GLU A 125 -11.95 -7.83 -13.91
C GLU A 125 -13.34 -8.49 -13.80
N PRO A 126 -13.77 -9.23 -14.84
CA PRO A 126 -15.03 -9.93 -14.82
C PRO A 126 -15.05 -11.03 -13.75
N ILE A 127 -16.18 -11.15 -13.05
CA ILE A 127 -16.35 -12.20 -12.05
C ILE A 127 -16.50 -13.55 -12.81
N PRO A 128 -15.68 -14.56 -12.49
CA PRO A 128 -15.82 -15.90 -13.07
C PRO A 128 -17.21 -16.49 -12.78
N GLU A 129 -17.82 -17.20 -13.74
CA GLU A 129 -19.15 -17.78 -13.57
C GLU A 129 -19.19 -18.85 -12.47
N ASN A 130 -18.12 -19.63 -12.30
CA ASN A 130 -18.00 -20.67 -11.29
C ASN A 130 -16.58 -20.65 -10.71
N PRO A 131 -16.29 -19.74 -9.79
CA PRO A 131 -14.97 -19.65 -9.18
C PRO A 131 -14.70 -20.87 -8.31
N GLU A 132 -13.56 -21.52 -8.50
CA GLU A 132 -13.10 -22.61 -7.65
C GLU A 132 -12.58 -22.08 -6.28
N ARG A 133 -12.21 -20.79 -6.24
CA ARG A 133 -11.67 -20.10 -5.07
C ARG A 133 -12.60 -19.00 -4.59
N LEU A 134 -12.48 -18.62 -3.33
CA LEU A 134 -13.17 -17.49 -2.72
C LEU A 134 -12.62 -16.19 -3.34
N LEU A 135 -13.50 -15.35 -3.82
CA LEU A 135 -13.11 -14.10 -4.48
C LEU A 135 -12.88 -13.00 -3.44
N LEU A 136 -11.69 -12.44 -3.44
CA LEU A 136 -11.33 -11.24 -2.71
C LEU A 136 -11.19 -10.09 -3.71
N ARG A 137 -12.26 -9.30 -3.85
CA ARG A 137 -12.31 -8.20 -4.81
C ARG A 137 -11.70 -6.94 -4.22
N LEU A 138 -10.83 -6.29 -4.99
CA LEU A 138 -10.14 -5.07 -4.55
C LEU A 138 -10.12 -4.01 -5.65
N ASP A 139 -10.22 -2.77 -5.23
CA ASP A 139 -9.71 -1.63 -5.96
C ASP A 139 -8.33 -1.29 -5.37
N PRO A 140 -7.24 -1.55 -6.10
CA PRO A 140 -5.89 -1.29 -5.59
C PRO A 140 -5.64 0.19 -5.28
N GLY A 141 -6.38 1.12 -5.91
CA GLY A 141 -6.38 2.56 -5.60
C GLY A 141 -4.98 3.15 -5.33
N LEU A 142 -4.95 4.11 -4.40
CA LEU A 142 -3.72 4.74 -3.89
C LEU A 142 -3.28 4.15 -2.52
N ALA A 143 -4.03 3.17 -1.97
CA ALA A 143 -3.70 2.56 -0.69
C ALA A 143 -2.78 1.35 -0.88
N PHE A 144 -1.83 1.17 0.07
CA PHE A 144 -0.98 -0.02 0.12
C PHE A 144 -1.82 -1.29 0.36
N GLY A 145 -1.33 -2.44 -0.16
CA GLY A 145 -2.02 -3.72 0.03
C GLY A 145 -2.83 -4.15 -1.20
N THR A 146 -2.15 -4.34 -2.33
CA THR A 146 -2.75 -4.82 -3.59
C THR A 146 -2.79 -6.34 -3.71
N GLY A 147 -2.15 -7.04 -2.77
CA GLY A 147 -2.07 -8.50 -2.72
C GLY A 147 -0.86 -9.12 -3.42
N GLY A 148 -0.21 -8.39 -4.33
CA GLY A 148 0.94 -8.91 -5.09
C GLY A 148 2.25 -8.99 -4.28
N HIS A 149 2.36 -8.25 -3.18
CA HIS A 149 3.57 -8.21 -2.37
C HIS A 149 3.73 -9.46 -1.50
N ALA A 150 4.95 -9.99 -1.36
CA ALA A 150 5.25 -11.19 -0.58
C ALA A 150 4.68 -11.14 0.85
N THR A 151 4.78 -9.98 1.53
CA THR A 151 4.27 -9.80 2.89
C THR A 151 2.76 -10.01 2.98
N THR A 152 2.01 -9.54 1.99
CA THR A 152 0.54 -9.70 1.94
C THR A 152 0.17 -11.14 1.63
N ARG A 153 0.91 -11.78 0.70
CA ARG A 153 0.72 -13.21 0.37
C ARG A 153 0.91 -14.07 1.61
N MET A 154 2.05 -13.94 2.31
CA MET A 154 2.34 -14.70 3.55
C MET A 154 1.27 -14.50 4.62
N CYS A 155 0.78 -13.26 4.82
CA CYS A 155 -0.29 -13.00 5.78
C CYS A 155 -1.61 -13.68 5.39
N LEU A 156 -2.02 -13.63 4.13
CA LEU A 156 -3.27 -14.24 3.65
C LEU A 156 -3.18 -15.78 3.68
N GLU A 157 -2.05 -16.36 3.31
CA GLU A 157 -1.82 -17.82 3.40
C GLU A 157 -1.84 -18.31 4.85
N ALA A 158 -1.20 -17.55 5.76
CA ALA A 158 -1.29 -17.84 7.19
C ALA A 158 -2.74 -17.73 7.68
N LEU A 159 -3.45 -16.69 7.25
CA LEU A 159 -4.85 -16.45 7.62
C LEU A 159 -5.77 -17.59 7.20
N GLU A 160 -5.55 -18.24 6.05
CA GLU A 160 -6.31 -19.42 5.61
C GLU A 160 -6.31 -20.59 6.59
N LYS A 161 -5.24 -20.71 7.42
CA LYS A 161 -5.10 -21.77 8.43
C LYS A 161 -5.94 -21.51 9.68
N TYR A 162 -6.16 -20.21 10.00
CA TYR A 162 -6.74 -19.80 11.29
C TYR A 162 -8.15 -19.21 11.17
N ALA A 163 -8.56 -18.80 9.97
CA ALA A 163 -9.88 -18.23 9.72
C ALA A 163 -10.99 -19.27 9.95
N GLY A 164 -12.15 -18.80 10.41
CA GLY A 164 -13.32 -19.65 10.62
C GLY A 164 -14.54 -18.87 11.14
N PRO A 165 -15.73 -19.51 11.20
CA PRO A 165 -17.02 -18.83 11.32
C PRO A 165 -17.27 -18.13 12.67
N GLU A 166 -16.52 -18.45 13.69
CA GLU A 166 -16.66 -17.82 15.02
C GLU A 166 -15.49 -16.91 15.38
N LYS A 167 -14.59 -16.65 14.41
CA LYS A 167 -13.38 -15.88 14.65
C LYS A 167 -13.61 -14.38 14.55
N PHE A 168 -13.07 -13.65 15.52
CA PHE A 168 -12.98 -12.20 15.58
C PHE A 168 -11.57 -11.76 15.22
N VAL A 169 -11.46 -10.81 14.31
CA VAL A 169 -10.18 -10.37 13.72
C VAL A 169 -9.93 -8.90 14.01
N LEU A 170 -8.68 -8.54 14.30
CA LEU A 170 -8.20 -7.17 14.39
C LEU A 170 -7.08 -6.98 13.40
N ASP A 171 -7.21 -5.98 12.50
CA ASP A 171 -6.25 -5.64 11.45
C ASP A 171 -5.60 -4.31 11.76
N LEU A 172 -4.33 -4.32 12.18
CA LEU A 172 -3.55 -3.18 12.62
C LEU A 172 -2.65 -2.68 11.48
N GLY A 173 -2.85 -1.43 11.05
CA GLY A 173 -2.28 -0.90 9.81
C GLY A 173 -2.99 -1.49 8.61
N CYS A 174 -4.33 -1.35 8.58
CA CYS A 174 -5.17 -2.09 7.65
C CYS A 174 -5.06 -1.64 6.18
N GLY A 175 -4.60 -0.41 5.91
CA GLY A 175 -4.41 0.13 4.56
C GLY A 175 -5.67 -0.01 3.69
N SER A 176 -5.57 -0.76 2.59
CA SER A 176 -6.69 -1.08 1.69
C SER A 176 -7.76 -1.98 2.32
N GLY A 177 -7.50 -2.53 3.50
CA GLY A 177 -8.34 -3.50 4.19
C GLY A 177 -8.18 -4.93 3.70
N ILE A 178 -7.20 -5.24 2.85
CA ILE A 178 -7.07 -6.54 2.19
C ILE A 178 -7.04 -7.72 3.17
N LEU A 179 -6.32 -7.59 4.29
CA LEU A 179 -6.21 -8.69 5.26
C LEU A 179 -7.52 -8.88 6.04
N GLY A 180 -8.11 -7.79 6.55
CA GLY A 180 -9.37 -7.83 7.27
C GLY A 180 -10.53 -8.31 6.38
N ILE A 181 -10.60 -7.85 5.13
CA ILE A 181 -11.59 -8.30 4.13
C ILE A 181 -11.33 -9.77 3.79
N GLY A 182 -10.05 -10.17 3.59
CA GLY A 182 -9.66 -11.56 3.37
C GLY A 182 -10.12 -12.48 4.49
N ALA A 183 -9.99 -12.05 5.75
CA ALA A 183 -10.50 -12.80 6.90
C ALA A 183 -12.02 -13.01 6.82
N LEU A 184 -12.79 -11.97 6.47
CA LEU A 184 -14.25 -12.06 6.35
C LEU A 184 -14.68 -12.90 5.15
N VAL A 185 -13.97 -12.84 4.02
CA VAL A 185 -14.17 -13.70 2.84
C VAL A 185 -13.88 -15.16 3.18
N LEU A 186 -12.88 -15.44 4.02
CA LEU A 186 -12.56 -16.77 4.55
C LEU A 186 -13.57 -17.26 5.61
N GLY A 187 -14.56 -16.43 5.94
CA GLY A 187 -15.68 -16.80 6.79
C GLY A 187 -15.55 -16.39 8.24
N CYS A 188 -14.65 -15.48 8.61
CA CYS A 188 -14.61 -14.92 9.97
C CYS A 188 -15.89 -14.13 10.28
N ALA A 189 -16.28 -14.11 11.56
CA ALA A 189 -17.53 -13.51 12.00
C ALA A 189 -17.50 -11.98 12.04
N TYR A 190 -16.33 -11.41 12.34
CA TYR A 190 -16.16 -9.98 12.55
C TYR A 190 -14.71 -9.57 12.33
N CYS A 191 -14.52 -8.36 11.81
CA CYS A 191 -13.21 -7.72 11.76
C CYS A 191 -13.31 -6.25 12.19
N ALA A 192 -12.36 -5.81 13.01
CA ALA A 192 -12.05 -4.41 13.23
C ALA A 192 -10.72 -4.09 12.54
N GLY A 193 -10.64 -2.96 11.85
CA GLY A 193 -9.41 -2.46 11.26
C GLY A 193 -9.04 -1.08 11.85
N CYS A 194 -7.76 -0.80 11.96
CA CYS A 194 -7.25 0.50 12.39
C CYS A 194 -6.04 0.92 11.56
N ASP A 195 -5.97 2.21 11.23
CA ASP A 195 -4.84 2.78 10.52
C ASP A 195 -4.57 4.21 10.98
N VAL A 196 -3.31 4.65 10.90
CA VAL A 196 -2.92 6.04 11.19
C VAL A 196 -3.29 7.00 10.06
N ASP A 197 -3.35 6.50 8.81
CA ASP A 197 -3.79 7.28 7.67
C ASP A 197 -5.31 7.43 7.66
N PRO A 198 -5.85 8.66 7.77
CA PRO A 198 -7.29 8.89 7.77
C PRO A 198 -8.01 8.50 6.46
N LYS A 199 -7.27 8.22 5.38
CA LYS A 199 -7.83 7.75 4.10
C LYS A 199 -8.04 6.23 4.07
N SER A 200 -7.28 5.48 4.86
CA SER A 200 -7.34 4.02 4.89
C SER A 200 -8.73 3.48 5.23
N PRO A 201 -9.46 3.99 6.24
CA PRO A 201 -10.81 3.52 6.55
C PRO A 201 -11.81 3.67 5.41
N GLU A 202 -11.73 4.75 4.64
CA GLU A 202 -12.60 4.96 3.47
C GLU A 202 -12.29 3.94 2.37
N SER A 203 -11.01 3.77 2.03
CA SER A 203 -10.56 2.78 1.04
C SER A 203 -10.96 1.35 1.44
N ALA A 204 -10.74 0.98 2.70
CA ALA A 204 -11.11 -0.34 3.21
C ALA A 204 -12.63 -0.55 3.21
N ALA A 205 -13.44 0.48 3.53
CA ALA A 205 -14.89 0.40 3.47
C ALA A 205 -15.41 0.23 2.03
N GLU A 206 -14.80 0.89 1.05
CA GLU A 206 -15.13 0.71 -0.37
C GLU A 206 -14.80 -0.70 -0.84
N ASN A 207 -13.63 -1.22 -0.50
CA ASN A 207 -13.24 -2.59 -0.80
C ASN A 207 -14.15 -3.62 -0.12
N ALA A 208 -14.58 -3.38 1.11
CA ALA A 208 -15.55 -4.23 1.80
C ALA A 208 -16.89 -4.29 1.04
N LYS A 209 -17.39 -3.17 0.54
CA LYS A 209 -18.60 -3.10 -0.30
C LYS A 209 -18.48 -3.93 -1.58
N LEU A 210 -17.30 -3.93 -2.23
CA LEU A 210 -17.07 -4.77 -3.42
C LEU A 210 -17.24 -6.28 -3.12
N ASN A 211 -17.00 -6.68 -1.87
CA ASN A 211 -17.13 -8.06 -1.40
C ASN A 211 -18.49 -8.36 -0.73
N GLY A 212 -19.43 -7.42 -0.76
CA GLY A 212 -20.75 -7.59 -0.13
C GLY A 212 -20.69 -7.64 1.40
N ILE A 213 -19.60 -7.18 2.01
CA ILE A 213 -19.40 -7.16 3.46
C ILE A 213 -20.19 -5.99 4.07
N ARG A 214 -20.96 -6.30 5.11
CA ARG A 214 -21.80 -5.31 5.81
C ARG A 214 -20.97 -4.56 6.86
N GLU A 215 -21.24 -3.28 7.04
CA GLU A 215 -20.60 -2.44 8.08
C GLU A 215 -20.79 -2.96 9.51
N SER A 216 -21.84 -3.78 9.75
CA SER A 216 -22.08 -4.38 11.07
C SER A 216 -21.04 -5.43 11.47
N ILE A 217 -20.30 -6.01 10.52
CA ILE A 217 -19.29 -7.03 10.75
C ILE A 217 -17.87 -6.56 10.39
N TYR A 218 -17.72 -5.34 9.83
CA TYR A 218 -16.45 -4.74 9.52
C TYR A 218 -16.42 -3.29 9.99
N LYS A 219 -15.65 -2.99 11.02
CA LYS A 219 -15.53 -1.66 11.60
C LYS A 219 -14.12 -1.11 11.41
N MET A 220 -14.04 0.17 11.05
CA MET A 220 -12.80 0.84 10.77
C MET A 220 -12.59 2.00 11.73
N TYR A 221 -11.35 2.16 12.17
CA TYR A 221 -10.90 3.20 13.10
C TYR A 221 -9.70 3.93 12.53
N THR A 222 -9.56 5.21 12.88
CA THR A 222 -8.38 6.00 12.53
C THR A 222 -7.65 6.40 13.80
N GLY A 223 -6.35 6.17 13.85
CA GLY A 223 -5.50 6.65 14.94
C GLY A 223 -4.27 5.79 15.18
N ASP A 224 -3.40 6.29 16.02
CA ASP A 224 -2.16 5.64 16.43
C ASP A 224 -2.39 4.78 17.68
N ILE A 225 -2.39 3.47 17.50
CA ILE A 225 -2.59 2.50 18.59
C ILE A 225 -1.47 2.60 19.65
N ILE A 226 -0.26 2.99 19.26
CA ILE A 226 0.86 3.10 20.20
C ILE A 226 0.68 4.31 21.10
N ALA A 227 0.28 5.45 20.54
CA ALA A 227 0.13 6.69 21.26
C ALA A 227 -1.23 6.83 21.97
N ASP A 228 -2.32 6.31 21.41
CA ASP A 228 -3.69 6.55 21.87
C ASP A 228 -4.26 5.39 22.71
N ALA A 229 -4.27 5.58 24.03
CA ALA A 229 -4.86 4.63 24.98
C ALA A 229 -6.39 4.56 24.87
N SER A 230 -7.07 5.64 24.45
CA SER A 230 -8.53 5.66 24.30
C SER A 230 -8.97 4.80 23.10
N LEU A 231 -8.21 4.88 22.00
CA LEU A 231 -8.42 4.04 20.84
C LEU A 231 -8.23 2.53 21.18
N ARG A 232 -7.17 2.20 21.94
CA ARG A 232 -6.98 0.82 22.43
C ARG A 232 -8.16 0.32 23.26
N ALA A 233 -8.71 1.18 24.11
CA ALA A 233 -9.89 0.84 24.92
C ALA A 233 -11.15 0.67 24.06
N GLU A 234 -11.32 1.47 23.01
CA GLU A 234 -12.45 1.39 22.08
C GLU A 234 -12.39 0.12 21.21
N LEU A 235 -11.21 -0.25 20.73
CA LEU A 235 -11.00 -1.51 20.00
C LEU A 235 -11.33 -2.74 20.86
N GLY A 236 -11.14 -2.63 22.17
CA GLY A 236 -11.46 -3.72 23.10
C GLY A 236 -10.47 -4.87 23.05
N ALA A 237 -10.94 -6.09 23.33
CA ALA A 237 -10.12 -7.29 23.43
C ALA A 237 -10.92 -8.54 23.03
N GLY A 238 -10.22 -9.69 22.99
CA GLY A 238 -10.85 -10.98 22.72
C GLY A 238 -10.80 -11.40 21.25
N TYR A 239 -9.90 -10.81 20.48
CA TYR A 239 -9.70 -11.18 19.08
C TYR A 239 -8.95 -12.53 18.98
N ASP A 240 -9.49 -13.41 18.15
CA ASP A 240 -8.87 -14.71 17.86
C ASP A 240 -7.68 -14.60 16.93
N ILE A 241 -7.72 -13.60 16.05
CA ILE A 241 -6.65 -13.32 15.08
C ILE A 241 -6.36 -11.83 15.14
N VAL A 242 -5.10 -11.48 15.37
CA VAL A 242 -4.59 -10.12 15.21
C VAL A 242 -3.63 -10.12 14.02
N LEU A 243 -3.79 -9.16 13.12
CA LEU A 243 -2.99 -8.99 11.91
C LEU A 243 -2.22 -7.69 11.99
N ALA A 244 -0.99 -7.67 11.51
CA ALA A 244 -0.21 -6.47 11.29
C ALA A 244 0.78 -6.69 10.14
N ASN A 245 0.50 -6.12 8.97
CA ASN A 245 1.44 -6.09 7.85
C ASN A 245 1.99 -4.68 7.69
N ILE A 246 2.98 -4.35 8.50
CA ILE A 246 3.57 -3.02 8.66
C ILE A 246 5.08 -3.13 8.87
N VAL A 247 5.80 -2.01 8.72
CA VAL A 247 7.27 -2.00 8.84
C VAL A 247 7.77 -2.35 10.24
N SER A 248 8.97 -2.91 10.32
CA SER A 248 9.62 -3.36 11.57
C SER A 248 9.67 -2.29 12.65
N ASP A 249 9.92 -1.03 12.26
CA ASP A 249 9.99 0.11 13.20
C ASP A 249 8.66 0.41 13.89
N VAL A 250 7.54 -0.03 13.33
CA VAL A 250 6.21 0.07 13.93
C VAL A 250 5.84 -1.22 14.67
N ILE A 251 6.21 -2.41 14.17
CA ILE A 251 5.94 -3.68 14.84
C ILE A 251 6.60 -3.72 16.22
N ILE A 252 7.87 -3.29 16.33
CA ILE A 252 8.64 -3.35 17.58
C ILE A 252 7.95 -2.58 18.72
N PRO A 253 7.62 -1.30 18.60
CA PRO A 253 6.91 -0.57 19.65
C PRO A 253 5.44 -0.98 19.81
N LEU A 254 4.81 -1.59 18.81
CA LEU A 254 3.44 -2.10 18.86
C LEU A 254 3.34 -3.41 19.66
N ALA A 255 4.36 -4.29 19.57
CA ALA A 255 4.35 -5.63 20.15
C ALA A 255 3.88 -5.71 21.62
N PRO A 256 4.26 -4.79 22.54
CA PRO A 256 3.80 -4.82 23.93
C PRO A 256 2.30 -4.63 24.11
N TYR A 257 1.59 -4.04 23.16
CA TYR A 257 0.15 -3.76 23.25
C TYR A 257 -0.70 -4.90 22.69
N VAL A 258 -0.17 -5.68 21.75
CA VAL A 258 -0.92 -6.73 21.02
C VAL A 258 -1.51 -7.79 21.96
N PRO A 259 -0.82 -8.28 23.01
CA PRO A 259 -1.39 -9.25 23.94
C PRO A 259 -2.72 -8.79 24.58
N GLY A 260 -2.88 -7.48 24.78
CA GLY A 260 -4.09 -6.90 25.36
C GLY A 260 -5.33 -7.00 24.46
N PHE A 261 -5.16 -7.18 23.17
CA PHE A 261 -6.26 -7.37 22.22
C PHE A 261 -6.66 -8.84 22.04
N MET A 262 -5.75 -9.77 22.31
CA MET A 262 -5.91 -11.18 21.95
C MET A 262 -6.81 -11.96 22.90
N SER A 263 -7.52 -12.94 22.36
CA SER A 263 -8.11 -14.02 23.14
C SER A 263 -7.00 -14.97 23.65
N PRO A 264 -7.25 -15.76 24.71
CA PRO A 264 -6.23 -16.65 25.29
C PRO A 264 -5.60 -17.65 24.30
N ASN A 265 -6.35 -18.06 23.29
CA ASN A 265 -5.90 -18.98 22.24
C ASN A 265 -5.69 -18.25 20.89
N GLY A 266 -5.63 -16.94 20.92
CA GLY A 266 -5.47 -16.11 19.74
C GLY A 266 -4.13 -16.33 19.04
N VAL A 267 -4.08 -15.90 17.79
CA VAL A 267 -2.87 -15.89 16.97
C VAL A 267 -2.58 -14.46 16.52
N PHE A 268 -1.31 -14.08 16.57
CA PHE A 268 -0.84 -12.82 15.99
C PHE A 268 -0.02 -13.16 14.73
N ILE A 269 -0.46 -12.67 13.59
CA ILE A 269 0.20 -12.81 12.29
C ILE A 269 0.77 -11.44 11.92
N THR A 270 2.07 -11.34 11.80
CA THR A 270 2.73 -10.09 11.45
C THR A 270 3.75 -10.29 10.35
N SER A 271 3.81 -9.34 9.42
CA SER A 271 4.74 -9.26 8.29
C SER A 271 5.09 -7.80 7.98
N GLY A 272 5.81 -7.57 6.87
CA GLY A 272 6.41 -6.26 6.56
C GLY A 272 7.80 -6.14 7.16
N ILE A 273 8.45 -7.28 7.41
CA ILE A 273 9.77 -7.38 8.04
C ILE A 273 10.77 -7.74 6.95
N ILE A 274 11.66 -6.81 6.63
CA ILE A 274 12.69 -7.02 5.62
C ILE A 274 13.87 -7.83 6.17
N ASP A 275 14.60 -8.52 5.29
CA ASP A 275 15.83 -9.24 5.59
C ASP A 275 16.78 -8.39 6.45
N GLY A 276 17.36 -9.03 7.48
CA GLY A 276 18.25 -8.39 8.45
C GLY A 276 17.55 -7.73 9.64
N ARG A 277 16.21 -7.55 9.62
CA ARG A 277 15.43 -7.01 10.74
C ARG A 277 14.66 -8.10 11.51
N GLU A 278 14.60 -9.33 11.00
CA GLU A 278 13.82 -10.45 11.57
C GLU A 278 14.22 -10.79 13.01
N ALA A 279 15.52 -10.81 13.30
CA ALA A 279 16.02 -11.13 14.65
C ALA A 279 15.69 -10.06 15.69
N GLU A 280 15.57 -8.78 15.28
CA GLU A 280 15.19 -7.68 16.15
C GLU A 280 13.69 -7.73 16.47
N VAL A 281 12.86 -7.93 15.45
CA VAL A 281 11.41 -8.07 15.60
C VAL A 281 11.08 -9.30 16.45
N GLN A 282 11.74 -10.45 16.19
CA GLN A 282 11.55 -11.65 16.99
C GLN A 282 11.81 -11.38 18.48
N ARG A 283 12.93 -10.73 18.83
CA ARG A 283 13.25 -10.38 20.22
C ARG A 283 12.19 -9.48 20.87
N ALA A 284 11.66 -8.52 20.10
CA ALA A 284 10.58 -7.65 20.59
C ALA A 284 9.31 -8.44 20.88
N LEU A 285 8.90 -9.32 19.97
CA LEU A 285 7.74 -10.21 20.15
C LEU A 285 7.90 -11.14 21.35
N GLU A 286 9.06 -11.79 21.49
CA GLU A 286 9.34 -12.69 22.62
C GLU A 286 9.36 -11.94 23.97
N SER A 287 9.85 -10.69 23.98
CA SER A 287 9.85 -9.81 25.15
C SER A 287 8.44 -9.32 25.51
N ALA A 288 7.55 -9.20 24.53
CA ALA A 288 6.14 -8.88 24.71
C ALA A 288 5.28 -10.09 25.17
N GLY A 289 5.90 -11.28 25.37
CA GLY A 289 5.21 -12.47 25.87
C GLY A 289 4.75 -13.44 24.79
N PHE A 290 5.20 -13.27 23.56
CA PHE A 290 4.91 -14.18 22.48
C PHE A 290 5.87 -15.36 22.40
N GLN A 291 5.37 -16.48 21.89
CA GLN A 291 6.13 -17.59 21.34
C GLN A 291 5.91 -17.58 19.83
N ILE A 292 7.01 -17.64 19.07
CA ILE A 292 6.94 -17.79 17.60
C ILE A 292 6.55 -19.23 17.30
N ALA A 293 5.38 -19.40 16.67
CA ALA A 293 4.87 -20.70 16.24
C ALA A 293 5.34 -21.07 14.84
N GLU A 294 5.36 -20.11 13.92
CA GLU A 294 5.87 -20.28 12.56
C GLU A 294 6.65 -19.03 12.16
N HIS A 295 7.70 -19.22 11.34
CA HIS A 295 8.45 -18.16 10.69
C HIS A 295 8.45 -18.45 9.18
N LEU A 296 7.86 -17.54 8.41
CA LEU A 296 7.78 -17.61 6.97
C LEU A 296 8.78 -16.63 6.37
N HIS A 297 9.32 -17.01 5.21
CA HIS A 297 10.23 -16.17 4.43
C HIS A 297 9.91 -16.34 2.94
N GLU A 298 9.71 -15.25 2.27
CA GLU A 298 9.44 -15.20 0.84
C GLU A 298 10.11 -13.96 0.25
N GLU A 299 10.93 -14.15 -0.79
CA GLU A 299 11.79 -13.10 -1.35
C GLU A 299 12.70 -12.50 -0.23
N ASP A 300 12.70 -11.18 -0.07
CA ASP A 300 13.47 -10.48 0.97
C ASP A 300 12.63 -10.17 2.23
N TRP A 301 11.51 -10.89 2.45
CA TRP A 301 10.53 -10.56 3.47
C TRP A 301 10.21 -11.72 4.40
N HIS A 302 9.95 -11.37 5.66
CA HIS A 302 9.58 -12.32 6.70
C HIS A 302 8.18 -12.07 7.25
N ALA A 303 7.55 -13.16 7.71
CA ALA A 303 6.35 -13.10 8.52
C ALA A 303 6.48 -14.02 9.75
N PHE A 304 5.92 -13.60 10.87
CA PHE A 304 5.84 -14.38 12.09
C PHE A 304 4.40 -14.69 12.44
N ILE A 305 4.13 -15.94 12.77
CA ILE A 305 2.90 -16.38 13.40
C ILE A 305 3.19 -16.66 14.87
N CYS A 306 2.53 -15.91 15.76
CA CYS A 306 2.85 -15.87 17.18
C CYS A 306 1.65 -16.30 18.02
N ARG A 307 1.93 -16.91 19.18
CA ARG A 307 0.95 -17.22 20.22
C ARG A 307 1.41 -16.64 21.55
N LEU A 308 0.47 -16.37 22.44
CA LEU A 308 0.81 -16.04 23.83
C LEU A 308 1.45 -17.24 24.53
N LYS A 309 2.47 -16.95 25.38
CA LYS A 309 3.17 -17.98 26.20
C LYS A 309 2.27 -18.50 27.30
#